data_aebc6abf227e6b3f3d9f375e8557668c
#
_entry.id   aebc6abf227e6b3f3d9f375e8557668c
#
_cell.length_a   1.000
_cell.length_b   1.000
_cell.length_c   1.000
_cell.angle_alpha   90.00
_cell.angle_beta   90.00
_cell.angle_gamma   90.00
#
_symmetry.space_group_name_H-M   'P 1'
#
loop_
_entity.id
_entity.type
_entity.pdbx_description
1 polymer ?
#
loop_
_entity_poly.entity_id
_entity_poly.type
_entity_poly.pdbx_seq_one_letter_code
_entity_poly.pdbx_strand_id
1 'polypeptide(L)'
;MLEEEGLANVFARHRRFGEATRRAVKAWRLELLCARPEEYSNALTAVVMPEGHDADAFRTIVLERFDMSLGAGLGKLKGKVFRIGHLGDFNDLMLAGTLGGVEMGLAAAGVPFTRGGVTAALDYLSGSAGL
;
A
#
# COMPACT_ATOMS: atom_id res chain seq x y z
N MET A 1 -18.58 -21.94 4.37
CA MET A 1 -19.26 -21.18 3.31
C MET A 1 -19.51 -19.77 3.78
N LEU A 2 -19.18 -18.81 2.96
CA LEU A 2 -19.44 -17.42 3.29
C LEU A 2 -20.92 -17.11 3.06
N GLU A 3 -21.56 -16.60 4.09
CA GLU A 3 -22.88 -16.04 3.95
C GLU A 3 -22.79 -14.76 3.10
N GLU A 4 -23.92 -14.35 2.50
CA GLU A 4 -23.98 -13.13 1.75
C GLU A 4 -23.49 -11.92 2.55
N GLU A 5 -23.89 -11.84 3.82
CA GLU A 5 -23.45 -10.79 4.72
C GLU A 5 -21.95 -10.88 5.00
N GLY A 6 -21.41 -12.10 5.16
CA GLY A 6 -19.99 -12.31 5.35
C GLY A 6 -19.17 -11.87 4.13
N LEU A 7 -19.68 -12.17 2.94
CA LEU A 7 -19.03 -11.75 1.70
C LEU A 7 -19.03 -10.22 1.56
N ALA A 8 -20.13 -9.57 1.86
CA ALA A 8 -20.22 -8.11 1.84
C ALA A 8 -19.23 -7.48 2.83
N ASN A 9 -19.08 -8.06 4.01
CA ASN A 9 -18.13 -7.58 5.01
C ASN A 9 -16.68 -7.74 4.53
N VAL A 10 -16.36 -8.82 3.84
CA VAL A 10 -15.05 -9.04 3.26
C VAL A 10 -14.75 -7.98 2.20
N PHE A 11 -15.69 -7.71 1.31
CA PHE A 11 -15.51 -6.67 0.29
C PHE A 11 -15.35 -5.29 0.91
N ALA A 12 -16.14 -4.98 1.93
CA ALA A 12 -16.05 -3.69 2.63
C ALA A 12 -14.68 -3.51 3.28
N ARG A 13 -14.16 -4.58 3.90
CA ARG A 13 -12.83 -4.55 4.51
C ARG A 13 -11.75 -4.30 3.47
N HIS A 14 -11.80 -4.98 2.33
CA HIS A 14 -10.81 -4.80 1.27
C HIS A 14 -10.87 -3.38 0.69
N ARG A 15 -12.05 -2.82 0.49
CA ARG A 15 -12.19 -1.43 0.04
C ARG A 15 -11.60 -0.46 1.06
N ARG A 16 -11.85 -0.71 2.33
CA ARG A 16 -11.34 0.11 3.43
C ARG A 16 -9.81 0.09 3.46
N PHE A 17 -9.21 -1.09 3.35
CA PHE A 17 -7.75 -1.21 3.33
C PHE A 17 -7.14 -0.61 2.08
N GLY A 18 -7.77 -0.79 0.93
CA GLY A 18 -7.32 -0.17 -0.31
C GLY A 18 -7.34 1.35 -0.23
N GLU A 19 -8.40 1.92 0.32
CA GLU A 19 -8.49 3.37 0.48
C GLU A 19 -7.43 3.89 1.45
N ALA A 20 -7.23 3.21 2.58
CA ALA A 20 -6.21 3.59 3.55
C ALA A 20 -4.82 3.58 2.90
N THR A 21 -4.52 2.56 2.11
CA THR A 21 -3.24 2.45 1.41
C THR A 21 -3.06 3.60 0.42
N ARG A 22 -4.09 3.90 -0.36
CA ARG A 22 -4.02 5.00 -1.33
C ARG A 22 -3.82 6.35 -0.64
N ARG A 23 -4.44 6.56 0.52
CA ARG A 23 -4.23 7.78 1.30
C ARG A 23 -2.80 7.90 1.80
N ALA A 24 -2.20 6.79 2.21
CA ALA A 24 -0.80 6.76 2.60
C ALA A 24 0.09 7.15 1.43
N VAL A 25 -0.13 6.57 0.25
CA VAL A 25 0.66 6.87 -0.94
C VAL A 25 0.55 8.34 -1.33
N LYS A 26 -0.65 8.90 -1.29
CA LYS A 26 -0.85 10.32 -1.59
C LYS A 26 -0.18 11.23 -0.56
N ALA A 27 -0.21 10.86 0.71
CA ALA A 27 0.47 11.63 1.76
C ALA A 27 1.99 11.59 1.60
N TRP A 28 2.54 10.45 1.15
CA TRP A 28 3.96 10.37 0.80
C TRP A 28 4.32 11.19 -0.44
N ARG A 29 3.34 11.68 -1.15
CA ARG A 29 3.47 12.39 -2.43
C ARG A 29 4.09 11.52 -3.51
N LEU A 30 3.79 10.23 -3.46
CA LEU A 30 4.10 9.29 -4.52
C LEU A 30 2.90 9.14 -5.45
N GLU A 31 3.15 8.66 -6.65
CA GLU A 31 2.12 8.52 -7.67
C GLU A 31 1.51 7.13 -7.67
N LEU A 32 0.18 7.06 -7.77
CA LEU A 32 -0.51 5.80 -7.99
C LEU A 32 -0.48 5.47 -9.48
N LEU A 33 -0.27 4.20 -9.81
CA LEU A 33 -0.29 3.76 -11.21
C LEU A 33 -1.69 3.96 -11.82
N CYS A 34 -2.74 3.63 -11.07
CA CYS A 34 -4.12 3.86 -11.49
C CYS A 34 -4.57 5.22 -10.99
N ALA A 35 -4.84 6.15 -11.90
CA ALA A 35 -5.27 7.50 -11.55
C ALA A 35 -6.78 7.60 -11.33
N ARG A 36 -7.55 6.67 -11.88
CA ARG A 36 -9.03 6.71 -11.82
C ARG A 36 -9.55 5.83 -10.71
N PRO A 37 -10.44 6.35 -9.84
CA PRO A 37 -11.01 5.54 -8.76
C PRO A 37 -11.69 4.25 -9.22
N GLU A 38 -12.35 4.25 -10.37
CA GLU A 38 -13.02 3.07 -10.90
C GLU A 38 -12.07 1.97 -11.33
N GLU A 39 -10.78 2.29 -11.48
CA GLU A 39 -9.74 1.32 -11.83
C GLU A 39 -8.98 0.81 -10.62
N TYR A 40 -9.29 1.29 -9.42
CA TYR A 40 -8.60 0.88 -8.22
C TYR A 40 -8.89 -0.58 -7.90
N SER A 41 -7.82 -1.31 -7.58
CA SER A 41 -7.95 -2.66 -7.05
C SER A 41 -8.20 -2.62 -5.54
N ASN A 42 -9.08 -3.49 -5.06
CA ASN A 42 -9.28 -3.69 -3.63
C ASN A 42 -8.34 -4.75 -3.05
N ALA A 43 -7.47 -5.34 -3.86
CA ALA A 43 -6.54 -6.39 -3.45
C ALA A 43 -5.10 -5.88 -3.32
N LEU A 44 -4.71 -4.91 -4.15
CA LEU A 44 -3.36 -4.37 -4.14
C LEU A 44 -3.35 -2.94 -4.68
N THR A 45 -2.31 -2.21 -4.32
CA THR A 45 -2.08 -0.84 -4.77
C THR A 45 -0.72 -0.76 -5.43
N ALA A 46 -0.67 -0.32 -6.67
CA ALA A 46 0.57 -0.15 -7.42
C ALA A 46 1.05 1.29 -7.29
N VAL A 47 2.30 1.45 -6.90
CA VAL A 47 2.91 2.76 -6.63
C VAL A 47 4.04 2.98 -7.61
N VAL A 48 4.02 4.14 -8.28
CA VAL A 48 5.07 4.51 -9.23
C VAL A 48 6.25 5.11 -8.45
N MET A 49 7.42 4.53 -8.64
CA MET A 49 8.64 5.03 -8.00
C MET A 49 9.05 6.35 -8.67
N PRO A 50 9.54 7.34 -7.91
CA PRO A 50 10.06 8.57 -8.50
C PRO A 50 11.16 8.29 -9.51
N GLU A 51 11.26 9.13 -10.54
CA GLU A 51 12.27 8.98 -11.57
C GLU A 51 13.68 8.95 -10.97
N GLY A 52 14.52 8.08 -11.49
CA GLY A 52 15.87 7.90 -10.99
C GLY A 52 16.01 6.94 -9.83
N HIS A 53 14.90 6.33 -9.37
CA HIS A 53 14.91 5.37 -8.28
C HIS A 53 14.37 4.02 -8.76
N ASP A 54 15.05 2.94 -8.36
CA ASP A 54 14.71 1.58 -8.76
C ASP A 54 13.78 0.94 -7.73
N ALA A 55 12.58 0.59 -8.16
CA ALA A 55 11.59 -0.06 -7.29
C ALA A 55 12.08 -1.44 -6.81
N ASP A 56 12.82 -2.17 -7.63
CA ASP A 56 13.33 -3.49 -7.25
C ASP A 56 14.42 -3.39 -6.17
N ALA A 57 15.29 -2.37 -6.27
CA ALA A 57 16.27 -2.10 -5.24
C ALA A 57 15.61 -1.73 -3.91
N PHE A 58 14.57 -0.92 -3.97
CA PHE A 58 13.77 -0.57 -2.80
C PHE A 58 13.14 -1.81 -2.17
N ARG A 59 12.54 -2.69 -2.99
CA ARG A 59 11.92 -3.92 -2.52
C ARG A 59 12.94 -4.83 -1.81
N THR A 60 14.15 -4.89 -2.33
CA THR A 60 15.23 -5.67 -1.71
C THR A 60 15.57 -5.14 -0.32
N ILE A 61 15.66 -3.83 -0.17
CA ILE A 61 15.92 -3.20 1.13
C ILE A 61 14.82 -3.54 2.13
N VAL A 62 13.57 -3.45 1.72
CA VAL A 62 12.43 -3.76 2.58
C VAL A 62 12.44 -5.23 3.00
N LEU A 63 12.74 -6.13 2.07
CA LEU A 63 12.82 -7.55 2.36
C LEU A 63 13.94 -7.85 3.36
N GLU A 64 15.12 -7.30 3.14
CA GLU A 64 16.28 -7.56 4.00
C GLU A 64 16.14 -6.97 5.40
N ARG A 65 15.56 -5.77 5.49
CA ARG A 65 15.46 -5.07 6.79
C ARG A 65 14.26 -5.49 7.61
N PHE A 66 13.13 -5.77 6.96
CA PHE A 66 11.86 -5.97 7.66
C PHE A 66 11.23 -7.33 7.39
N ASP A 67 11.90 -8.17 6.60
CA ASP A 67 11.36 -9.47 6.20
C ASP A 67 9.97 -9.32 5.57
N MET A 68 9.78 -8.24 4.80
CA MET A 68 8.51 -7.92 4.17
C MET A 68 8.66 -7.95 2.66
N SER A 69 7.76 -8.69 2.00
CA SER A 69 7.76 -8.82 0.55
C SER A 69 6.73 -7.90 -0.08
N LEU A 70 7.19 -7.08 -1.03
CA LEU A 70 6.31 -6.24 -1.85
C LEU A 70 6.31 -6.78 -3.27
N GLY A 71 5.22 -6.55 -4.00
CA GLY A 71 5.11 -7.02 -5.37
C GLY A 71 5.96 -6.20 -6.34
N ALA A 72 6.43 -6.85 -7.40
CA ALA A 72 7.19 -6.21 -8.47
C ALA A 72 6.27 -5.70 -9.58
N GLY A 73 6.73 -4.71 -10.31
CA GLY A 73 6.13 -4.34 -11.58
C GLY A 73 6.42 -5.41 -12.63
N LEU A 74 5.53 -5.56 -13.61
CA LEU A 74 5.67 -6.54 -14.66
C LEU A 74 5.96 -5.85 -16.00
N GLY A 75 6.71 -6.55 -16.88
CA GLY A 75 6.99 -6.06 -18.21
C GLY A 75 7.67 -4.70 -18.20
N LYS A 76 7.07 -3.73 -18.86
CA LYS A 76 7.60 -2.37 -18.98
C LYS A 76 7.65 -1.62 -17.65
N LEU A 77 6.93 -2.12 -16.63
CA LEU A 77 6.85 -1.49 -15.31
C LEU A 77 7.91 -2.03 -14.34
N LYS A 78 8.66 -3.04 -14.75
CA LYS A 78 9.69 -3.61 -13.89
C LYS A 78 10.71 -2.55 -13.49
N GLY A 79 10.99 -2.46 -12.20
CA GLY A 79 11.91 -1.46 -11.66
C GLY A 79 11.31 -0.06 -11.52
N LYS A 80 10.11 0.17 -12.05
CA LYS A 80 9.44 1.48 -12.00
C LYS A 80 8.29 1.53 -11.01
N VAL A 81 7.74 0.37 -10.66
CA VAL A 81 6.54 0.24 -9.84
C VAL A 81 6.77 -0.83 -8.80
N PHE A 82 6.25 -0.61 -7.59
CA PHE A 82 6.10 -1.67 -6.61
C PHE A 82 4.64 -1.76 -6.20
N ARG A 83 4.23 -2.92 -5.67
CA ARG A 83 2.83 -3.17 -5.31
C ARG A 83 2.72 -3.51 -3.84
N ILE A 84 1.73 -2.91 -3.19
CA ILE A 84 1.40 -3.18 -1.78
C ILE A 84 0.13 -4.02 -1.78
N GLY A 85 0.22 -5.26 -1.27
CA GLY A 85 -0.93 -6.13 -1.14
C GLY A 85 -1.69 -5.85 0.16
N HIS A 86 -3.01 -5.85 0.08
CA HIS A 86 -3.88 -5.62 1.24
C HIS A 86 -5.11 -6.53 1.20
N LEU A 87 -4.87 -7.80 0.81
CA LEU A 87 -5.90 -8.82 0.66
C LEU A 87 -5.69 -9.93 1.69
N GLY A 88 -6.73 -10.71 1.95
CA GLY A 88 -6.66 -11.89 2.79
C GLY A 88 -6.97 -11.58 4.25
N ASP A 89 -6.27 -12.24 5.16
CA ASP A 89 -6.51 -12.10 6.60
C ASP A 89 -5.88 -10.85 7.21
N PHE A 90 -5.70 -9.83 6.39
CA PHE A 90 -5.20 -8.55 6.86
C PHE A 90 -6.13 -7.95 7.90
N ASN A 91 -5.54 -7.28 8.86
CA ASN A 91 -6.26 -6.44 9.82
C ASN A 91 -5.61 -5.07 9.87
N ASP A 92 -6.19 -4.17 10.64
CA ASP A 92 -5.73 -2.78 10.72
C ASP A 92 -4.26 -2.70 11.15
N LEU A 93 -3.86 -3.52 12.12
CA LEU A 93 -2.49 -3.51 12.64
C LEU A 93 -1.50 -4.04 11.60
N MET A 94 -1.89 -5.07 10.85
CA MET A 94 -1.05 -5.62 9.80
C MET A 94 -0.85 -4.60 8.67
N LEU A 95 -1.91 -3.90 8.30
CA LEU A 95 -1.81 -2.85 7.29
C LEU A 95 -0.95 -1.70 7.79
N ALA A 96 -1.17 -1.24 9.02
CA ALA A 96 -0.35 -0.17 9.59
C ALA A 96 1.13 -0.56 9.63
N GLY A 97 1.43 -1.81 10.00
CA GLY A 97 2.78 -2.33 10.00
C GLY A 97 3.40 -2.37 8.61
N THR A 98 2.63 -2.82 7.62
CA THR A 98 3.08 -2.86 6.23
C THR A 98 3.41 -1.46 5.72
N LEU A 99 2.52 -0.51 5.94
CA LEU A 99 2.74 0.87 5.51
C LEU A 99 3.90 1.51 6.27
N GLY A 100 4.06 1.19 7.56
CA GLY A 100 5.22 1.62 8.33
C GLY A 100 6.53 1.09 7.76
N GLY A 101 6.53 -0.18 7.36
CA GLY A 101 7.70 -0.79 6.69
C GLY A 101 8.01 -0.12 5.36
N VAL A 102 6.99 0.22 4.58
CA VAL A 102 7.19 0.95 3.32
C VAL A 102 7.79 2.33 3.60
N GLU A 103 7.25 3.07 4.56
CA GLU A 103 7.77 4.41 4.87
C GLU A 103 9.21 4.35 5.36
N MET A 104 9.53 3.45 6.25
CA MET A 104 10.91 3.25 6.71
C MET A 104 11.82 2.82 5.57
N GLY A 105 11.32 1.97 4.68
CA GLY A 105 12.07 1.51 3.51
C GLY A 105 12.37 2.65 2.53
N LEU A 106 11.42 3.54 2.31
CA LEU A 106 11.63 4.71 1.45
C LEU A 106 12.76 5.57 2.01
N ALA A 107 12.76 5.81 3.33
CA ALA A 107 13.83 6.56 3.97
C ALA A 107 15.17 5.84 3.85
N ALA A 108 15.20 4.54 4.08
CA ALA A 108 16.43 3.74 4.01
C ALA A 108 17.02 3.69 2.59
N ALA A 109 16.15 3.68 1.58
CA ALA A 109 16.56 3.65 0.17
C ALA A 109 16.92 5.02 -0.38
N GLY A 110 16.72 6.08 0.40
CA GLY A 110 17.00 7.43 -0.08
C GLY A 110 16.02 7.94 -1.13
N VAL A 111 14.81 7.38 -1.17
CA VAL A 111 13.78 7.80 -2.10
C VAL A 111 13.14 9.09 -1.57
N PRO A 112 12.97 10.12 -2.40
CA PRO A 112 12.28 11.33 -1.96
C PRO A 112 10.80 11.06 -1.71
N PHE A 113 10.33 11.42 -0.53
CA PHE A 113 8.93 11.27 -0.16
C PHE A 113 8.61 12.23 0.98
N THR A 114 7.32 12.47 1.21
CA THR A 114 6.85 13.25 2.34
C THR A 114 6.41 12.30 3.45
N ARG A 115 6.83 12.55 4.68
CA ARG A 115 6.43 11.74 5.83
C ARG A 115 4.95 11.94 6.14
N GLY A 116 4.35 10.96 6.79
CA GLY A 116 2.97 11.07 7.26
C GLY A 116 1.99 10.14 6.58
N GLY A 117 2.46 9.23 5.69
CA GLY A 117 1.58 8.29 5.03
C GLY A 117 0.91 7.34 6.00
N VAL A 118 1.66 6.83 6.98
CA VAL A 118 1.10 5.94 8.00
C VAL A 118 0.05 6.68 8.82
N THR A 119 0.33 7.91 9.22
CA THR A 119 -0.62 8.73 9.96
C THR A 119 -1.92 8.96 9.17
N ALA A 120 -1.81 9.25 7.88
CA ALA A 120 -2.98 9.43 7.02
C ALA A 120 -3.82 8.15 6.96
N ALA A 121 -3.18 6.99 6.85
CA ALA A 121 -3.87 5.72 6.86
C ALA A 121 -4.55 5.45 8.20
N LEU A 122 -3.86 5.71 9.31
CA LEU A 122 -4.42 5.52 10.65
C LEU A 122 -5.62 6.42 10.88
N ASP A 123 -5.55 7.67 10.44
CA ASP A 123 -6.68 8.60 10.56
C ASP A 123 -7.90 8.09 9.82
N TYR A 124 -7.70 7.60 8.60
CA TYR A 124 -8.79 7.03 7.83
C TYR A 124 -9.35 5.77 8.49
N LEU A 125 -8.49 4.85 8.91
CA LEU A 125 -8.93 3.59 9.51
C LEU A 125 -9.69 3.85 10.82
N SER A 126 -9.23 4.77 11.64
CA SER A 126 -9.88 5.13 12.88
C SER A 126 -11.26 5.75 12.64
N GLY A 127 -11.39 6.61 11.65
CA GLY A 127 -12.65 7.25 11.32
C GLY A 127 -13.61 6.32 10.60
N SER A 128 -13.11 5.39 9.78
CA SER A 128 -13.93 4.51 8.96
C SER A 128 -14.32 3.22 9.65
N ALA A 129 -13.93 3.01 10.89
CA ALA A 129 -14.22 1.76 11.61
C ALA A 129 -15.67 1.66 12.09
N GLY A 130 -16.53 2.57 11.67
CA GLY A 130 -17.94 2.54 12.05
C GLY A 130 -18.19 3.09 13.45
N LEU A 131 -17.27 3.80 13.94
CA LEU A 131 -17.35 4.39 15.29
C LEU A 131 -18.14 5.66 15.30
#